data_e5639b8066a35328fc595804e7f92621
#
_entry.id   e5639b8066a35328fc595804e7f92621
#
_cell.length_a   1.000
_cell.length_b   1.000
_cell.length_c   1.000
_cell.angle_alpha   90.00
_cell.angle_beta   90.00
_cell.angle_gamma   90.00
#
_symmetry.space_group_name_H-M   'P 1'
#
loop_
_entity.id
_entity.type
_entity.pdbx_description
1 polymer ?
#
loop_
_entity_poly.entity_id
_entity_poly.type
_entity_poly.pdbx_seq_one_letter_code
_entity_poly.pdbx_strand_id
1 'polypeptide(L)'
;MYKLVAIDMDETLLNDNAEITPKNVSVLKKAIKDGVKVVLNTGRSYLSVQENLKTLGIYQTKDQYVVSFNGGAIVENKDLKVVHVEGLAFDIVKQLFDISLRYYPESCIHVYTLDELYMWNVNQDEKDYLQPRGVEWTELQEPNIDFLKDTPITKIIININDMDKRLAFNEIARKEIGDKFKTTYSSGRYIEFNNISTDKGTGMLKLAEMLGIKPEETIAIGDNSNDLPMIEAAGVGVAVRNANEQVLSKADYICKRDNNHDAVAEAVDKFIYNKID
;
A
#
# COMPACT_ATOMS: atom_id res chain seq x y z
N MET A 1 20.48 -0.09 -17.21
CA MET A 1 20.14 -1.40 -16.59
C MET A 1 19.28 -1.10 -15.37
N TYR A 2 18.14 -1.74 -15.24
CA TYR A 2 17.24 -1.52 -14.11
C TYR A 2 17.79 -2.18 -12.84
N LYS A 3 17.64 -1.48 -11.71
CA LYS A 3 18.21 -1.86 -10.40
C LYS A 3 17.18 -2.10 -9.33
N LEU A 4 15.94 -1.56 -9.51
CA LEU A 4 14.83 -1.71 -8.60
C LEU A 4 13.57 -2.08 -9.36
N VAL A 5 12.81 -3.05 -8.84
CA VAL A 5 11.49 -3.45 -9.32
C VAL A 5 10.51 -3.31 -8.17
N ALA A 6 9.65 -2.30 -8.22
CA ALA A 6 8.55 -2.09 -7.29
C ALA A 6 7.31 -2.80 -7.83
N ILE A 7 6.71 -3.65 -7.01
CA ILE A 7 5.63 -4.54 -7.42
C ILE A 7 4.46 -4.38 -6.47
N ASP A 8 3.28 -4.07 -6.98
CA ASP A 8 2.05 -4.19 -6.20
C ASP A 8 1.74 -5.66 -5.89
N MET A 9 0.94 -5.88 -4.85
CA MET A 9 0.66 -7.23 -4.38
C MET A 9 -0.67 -7.77 -4.90
N ASP A 10 -1.77 -7.15 -4.48
CA ASP A 10 -3.12 -7.66 -4.75
C ASP A 10 -3.46 -7.51 -6.24
N GLU A 11 -3.94 -8.57 -6.87
CA GLU A 11 -4.27 -8.60 -8.31
C GLU A 11 -3.09 -8.25 -9.26
N THR A 12 -1.86 -8.13 -8.74
CA THR A 12 -0.62 -7.93 -9.51
C THR A 12 0.37 -9.08 -9.31
N LEU A 13 1.01 -9.17 -8.13
CA LEU A 13 1.95 -10.25 -7.80
C LEU A 13 1.22 -11.52 -7.33
N LEU A 14 0.13 -11.32 -6.58
CA LEU A 14 -0.69 -12.38 -6.02
C LEU A 14 -1.78 -12.79 -7.01
N ASN A 15 -1.96 -14.09 -7.15
CA ASN A 15 -3.10 -14.67 -7.87
C ASN A 15 -4.40 -14.56 -7.05
N ASP A 16 -5.51 -15.02 -7.61
CA ASP A 16 -6.83 -15.00 -6.96
C ASP A 16 -6.91 -15.84 -5.66
N ASN A 17 -5.93 -16.72 -5.42
CA ASN A 17 -5.78 -17.48 -4.17
C ASN A 17 -4.87 -16.76 -3.15
N ALA A 18 -4.48 -15.52 -3.39
CA ALA A 18 -3.53 -14.74 -2.60
C ALA A 18 -2.12 -15.38 -2.51
N GLU A 19 -1.69 -16.12 -3.54
CA GLU A 19 -0.39 -16.78 -3.62
C GLU A 19 0.49 -16.18 -4.71
N ILE A 20 1.82 -16.22 -4.51
CA ILE A 20 2.78 -15.88 -5.57
C ILE A 20 2.99 -17.12 -6.42
N THR A 21 2.74 -17.04 -7.73
CA THR A 21 2.90 -18.19 -8.63
C THR A 21 4.35 -18.71 -8.66
N PRO A 22 4.58 -20.01 -8.87
CA PRO A 22 5.93 -20.59 -8.86
C PRO A 22 6.88 -19.95 -9.88
N LYS A 23 6.38 -19.49 -11.01
CA LYS A 23 7.18 -18.83 -12.05
C LYS A 23 7.60 -17.42 -11.58
N ASN A 24 6.67 -16.64 -11.01
CA ASN A 24 6.99 -15.34 -10.41
C ASN A 24 8.05 -15.50 -9.31
N VAL A 25 7.89 -16.48 -8.40
CA VAL A 25 8.88 -16.78 -7.35
C VAL A 25 10.26 -17.06 -7.95
N SER A 26 10.34 -17.93 -8.97
CA SER A 26 11.59 -18.33 -9.58
C SER A 26 12.34 -17.16 -10.22
N VAL A 27 11.63 -16.34 -10.99
CA VAL A 27 12.22 -15.19 -11.71
C VAL A 27 12.63 -14.09 -10.73
N LEU A 28 11.80 -13.78 -9.73
CA LEU A 28 12.11 -12.77 -8.72
C LEU A 28 13.30 -13.17 -7.84
N LYS A 29 13.38 -14.44 -7.39
CA LYS A 29 14.56 -14.94 -6.67
C LYS A 29 15.83 -14.83 -7.49
N LYS A 30 15.75 -15.09 -8.79
CA LYS A 30 16.90 -14.90 -9.69
C LYS A 30 17.29 -13.42 -9.76
N ALA A 31 16.34 -12.50 -9.93
CA ALA A 31 16.60 -11.05 -9.97
C ALA A 31 17.25 -10.55 -8.67
N ILE A 32 16.75 -11.00 -7.51
CA ILE A 32 17.34 -10.69 -6.20
C ILE A 32 18.79 -11.18 -6.12
N LYS A 33 19.06 -12.42 -6.54
CA LYS A 33 20.42 -12.99 -6.56
C LYS A 33 21.36 -12.21 -7.48
N ASP A 34 20.85 -11.69 -8.58
CA ASP A 34 21.60 -10.88 -9.55
C ASP A 34 21.75 -9.40 -9.10
N GLY A 35 21.29 -9.06 -7.89
CA GLY A 35 21.50 -7.75 -7.26
C GLY A 35 20.38 -6.72 -7.51
N VAL A 36 19.28 -7.11 -8.19
CA VAL A 36 18.13 -6.24 -8.37
C VAL A 36 17.32 -6.16 -7.05
N LYS A 37 16.96 -4.94 -6.65
CA LYS A 37 16.08 -4.70 -5.51
C LYS A 37 14.64 -5.02 -5.90
N VAL A 38 14.11 -6.10 -5.37
CA VAL A 38 12.69 -6.47 -5.54
C VAL A 38 11.95 -5.98 -4.32
N VAL A 39 10.99 -5.07 -4.53
CA VAL A 39 10.30 -4.32 -3.48
C VAL A 39 8.80 -4.55 -3.60
N LEU A 40 8.18 -5.10 -2.55
CA LEU A 40 6.73 -5.10 -2.43
C LEU A 40 6.29 -3.68 -2.10
N ASN A 41 5.44 -3.08 -2.95
CA ASN A 41 4.94 -1.72 -2.81
C ASN A 41 3.41 -1.75 -2.67
N THR A 42 2.93 -1.72 -1.45
CA THR A 42 1.57 -2.12 -1.11
C THR A 42 0.85 -1.12 -0.21
N GLY A 43 -0.50 -1.12 -0.27
CA GLY A 43 -1.35 -0.45 0.72
C GLY A 43 -1.43 -1.18 2.07
N ARG A 44 -0.96 -2.44 2.11
CA ARG A 44 -0.96 -3.26 3.32
C ARG A 44 0.10 -2.80 4.33
N SER A 45 -0.09 -3.22 5.60
CA SER A 45 0.97 -3.15 6.60
C SER A 45 2.12 -4.09 6.25
N TYR A 46 3.36 -3.69 6.51
CA TYR A 46 4.54 -4.54 6.35
C TYR A 46 4.47 -5.81 7.22
N LEU A 47 3.72 -5.80 8.31
CA LEU A 47 3.51 -6.97 9.16
C LEU A 47 2.71 -8.06 8.44
N SER A 48 1.76 -7.69 7.59
CA SER A 48 0.88 -8.63 6.88
C SER A 48 1.52 -9.30 5.66
N VAL A 49 2.70 -8.84 5.21
CA VAL A 49 3.36 -9.36 4.00
C VAL A 49 4.51 -10.34 4.29
N GLN A 50 4.71 -10.72 5.56
CA GLN A 50 5.88 -11.48 6.00
C GLN A 50 5.98 -12.86 5.33
N GLU A 51 4.87 -13.57 5.11
CA GLU A 51 4.86 -14.86 4.43
C GLU A 51 5.27 -14.72 2.94
N ASN A 52 4.88 -13.61 2.29
CA ASN A 52 5.32 -13.32 0.93
C ASN A 52 6.83 -13.08 0.85
N LEU A 53 7.40 -12.39 1.85
CA LEU A 53 8.87 -12.20 1.96
C LEU A 53 9.61 -13.52 2.19
N LYS A 54 9.04 -14.45 2.98
CA LYS A 54 9.59 -15.82 3.14
C LYS A 54 9.56 -16.57 1.82
N THR A 55 8.45 -16.51 1.10
CA THR A 55 8.30 -17.12 -0.23
C THR A 55 9.34 -16.61 -1.20
N LEU A 56 9.63 -15.30 -1.19
CA LEU A 56 10.66 -14.67 -2.04
C LEU A 56 12.10 -14.89 -1.53
N GLY A 57 12.28 -15.37 -0.30
CA GLY A 57 13.61 -15.59 0.31
C GLY A 57 14.30 -14.32 0.77
N ILE A 58 13.53 -13.26 1.04
CA ILE A 58 14.00 -11.96 1.53
C ILE A 58 13.45 -11.60 2.92
N TYR A 59 12.81 -12.56 3.60
CA TYR A 59 12.40 -12.41 4.98
C TYR A 59 13.61 -12.25 5.90
N GLN A 60 13.57 -11.26 6.80
CA GLN A 60 14.66 -10.95 7.74
C GLN A 60 16.04 -10.76 7.06
N THR A 61 16.04 -10.29 5.81
CA THR A 61 17.29 -10.07 5.05
C THR A 61 17.64 -8.59 5.05
N LYS A 62 18.90 -8.29 5.33
CA LYS A 62 19.46 -6.94 5.27
C LYS A 62 19.47 -6.40 3.85
N ASP A 63 19.35 -5.07 3.71
CA ASP A 63 19.34 -4.37 2.42
C ASP A 63 18.21 -4.83 1.48
N GLN A 64 17.13 -5.38 2.04
CA GLN A 64 15.87 -5.67 1.35
C GLN A 64 14.74 -4.90 2.05
N TYR A 65 13.75 -4.43 1.29
CA TYR A 65 12.79 -3.45 1.79
C TYR A 65 11.37 -3.76 1.33
N VAL A 66 10.41 -3.26 2.10
CA VAL A 66 9.00 -3.15 1.75
C VAL A 66 8.62 -1.67 1.80
N VAL A 67 7.84 -1.22 0.83
CA VAL A 67 7.11 0.06 0.86
C VAL A 67 5.68 -0.25 1.23
N SER A 68 5.24 0.22 2.39
CA SER A 68 3.93 -0.06 3.00
C SER A 68 3.04 1.18 3.06
N PHE A 69 1.76 0.94 3.33
CA PHE A 69 0.76 1.99 3.54
C PHE A 69 0.71 3.00 2.38
N ASN A 70 0.79 2.48 1.11
CA ASN A 70 0.84 3.30 -0.10
C ASN A 70 1.95 4.36 -0.06
N GLY A 71 3.16 4.00 0.36
CA GLY A 71 4.30 4.91 0.46
C GLY A 71 4.48 5.56 1.83
N GLY A 72 3.56 5.34 2.78
CA GLY A 72 3.60 5.93 4.12
C GLY A 72 4.73 5.41 5.00
N ALA A 73 5.28 4.23 4.71
CA ALA A 73 6.41 3.69 5.44
C ALA A 73 7.34 2.87 4.53
N ILE A 74 8.66 2.98 4.76
CA ILE A 74 9.67 2.13 4.16
C ILE A 74 10.32 1.35 5.30
N VAL A 75 10.32 0.03 5.18
CA VAL A 75 10.80 -0.89 6.21
C VAL A 75 11.86 -1.81 5.65
N GLU A 76 13.03 -1.84 6.28
CA GLU A 76 14.04 -2.85 6.00
C GLU A 76 13.58 -4.20 6.57
N ASN A 77 13.65 -5.27 5.77
CA ASN A 77 13.16 -6.59 6.17
C ASN A 77 13.91 -7.16 7.36
N LYS A 78 15.18 -6.81 7.52
CA LYS A 78 15.99 -7.20 8.68
C LYS A 78 15.49 -6.46 9.92
N ASP A 79 15.05 -7.24 10.90
CA ASP A 79 14.54 -6.77 12.20
C ASP A 79 13.33 -5.82 12.09
N LEU A 80 12.65 -5.80 10.92
CA LEU A 80 11.51 -4.92 10.62
C LEU A 80 11.82 -3.45 10.90
N LYS A 81 13.04 -3.03 10.56
CA LYS A 81 13.52 -1.69 10.87
C LYS A 81 12.84 -0.64 10.00
N VAL A 82 12.01 0.20 10.59
CA VAL A 82 11.45 1.36 9.92
C VAL A 82 12.57 2.34 9.59
N VAL A 83 12.83 2.58 8.30
CA VAL A 83 13.89 3.47 7.81
C VAL A 83 13.36 4.81 7.32
N HIS A 84 12.07 4.87 7.02
CA HIS A 84 11.36 6.10 6.69
C HIS A 84 9.87 5.95 7.03
N VAL A 85 9.28 7.01 7.54
CA VAL A 85 7.82 7.12 7.77
C VAL A 85 7.34 8.51 7.38
N GLU A 86 6.23 8.52 6.65
CA GLU A 86 5.52 9.75 6.26
C GLU A 86 4.06 9.57 6.70
N GLY A 87 3.80 9.88 7.96
CA GLY A 87 2.49 9.72 8.58
C GLY A 87 1.56 10.90 8.31
N LEU A 88 0.28 10.69 8.59
CA LEU A 88 -0.71 11.76 8.67
C LEU A 88 -0.52 12.52 9.99
N ALA A 89 -0.47 13.86 9.94
CA ALA A 89 -0.25 14.68 11.14
C ALA A 89 -1.33 14.42 12.20
N PHE A 90 -0.93 14.28 13.46
CA PHE A 90 -1.86 13.95 14.55
C PHE A 90 -3.05 14.92 14.64
N ASP A 91 -2.81 16.23 14.47
CA ASP A 91 -3.89 17.23 14.51
C ASP A 91 -4.95 17.02 13.41
N ILE A 92 -4.53 16.50 12.24
CA ILE A 92 -5.47 16.15 11.17
C ILE A 92 -6.26 14.91 11.56
N VAL A 93 -5.58 13.86 12.06
CA VAL A 93 -6.23 12.62 12.52
C VAL A 93 -7.24 12.93 13.62
N LYS A 94 -6.86 13.76 14.60
CA LYS A 94 -7.75 14.15 15.70
C LYS A 94 -8.99 14.89 15.21
N GLN A 95 -8.84 15.84 14.26
CA GLN A 95 -9.97 16.52 13.66
C GLN A 95 -10.88 15.56 12.88
N LEU A 96 -10.33 14.63 12.09
CA LEU A 96 -11.12 13.62 11.38
C LEU A 96 -11.88 12.71 12.34
N PHE A 97 -11.23 12.30 13.43
CA PHE A 97 -11.82 11.51 14.50
C PHE A 97 -13.00 12.29 15.14
N ASP A 98 -12.81 13.55 15.51
CA ASP A 98 -13.84 14.39 16.14
C ASP A 98 -14.99 14.72 15.17
N ILE A 99 -14.73 14.91 13.89
CA ILE A 99 -15.74 15.04 12.84
C ILE A 99 -16.59 13.77 12.76
N SER A 100 -15.95 12.59 12.81
CA SER A 100 -16.68 11.31 12.79
C SER A 100 -17.62 11.20 14.01
N LEU A 101 -17.12 11.46 15.20
CA LEU A 101 -17.95 11.43 16.42
C LEU A 101 -19.14 12.40 16.36
N ARG A 102 -18.97 13.55 15.71
CA ARG A 102 -19.97 14.62 15.65
C ARG A 102 -21.07 14.34 14.61
N TYR A 103 -20.69 13.86 13.44
CA TYR A 103 -21.63 13.72 12.31
C TYR A 103 -22.04 12.27 12.03
N TYR A 104 -21.22 11.29 12.45
CA TYR A 104 -21.43 9.85 12.22
C TYR A 104 -21.11 9.04 13.48
N PRO A 105 -21.77 9.31 14.62
CA PRO A 105 -21.41 8.71 15.92
C PRO A 105 -21.54 7.19 15.94
N GLU A 106 -22.31 6.60 15.01
CA GLU A 106 -22.45 5.15 14.84
C GLU A 106 -21.30 4.49 14.08
N SER A 107 -20.44 5.27 13.42
CA SER A 107 -19.36 4.71 12.60
C SER A 107 -18.27 4.08 13.45
N CYS A 108 -17.67 3.02 12.93
CA CYS A 108 -16.43 2.49 13.47
C CYS A 108 -15.25 3.29 12.91
N ILE A 109 -14.34 3.73 13.78
CA ILE A 109 -13.16 4.51 13.42
C ILE A 109 -11.91 3.68 13.66
N HIS A 110 -11.06 3.58 12.63
CA HIS A 110 -9.79 2.85 12.68
C HIS A 110 -8.64 3.85 12.60
N VAL A 111 -7.74 3.84 13.56
CA VAL A 111 -6.51 4.64 13.57
C VAL A 111 -5.32 3.69 13.46
N TYR A 112 -4.65 3.73 12.33
CA TYR A 112 -3.49 2.88 12.03
C TYR A 112 -2.20 3.60 12.43
N THR A 113 -1.47 3.02 13.37
CA THR A 113 -0.07 3.36 13.59
C THR A 113 0.83 2.44 12.73
N LEU A 114 2.12 2.45 12.95
CA LEU A 114 3.03 1.51 12.28
C LEU A 114 2.80 0.06 12.75
N ASP A 115 2.55 -0.12 14.02
CA ASP A 115 2.59 -1.42 14.68
C ASP A 115 1.21 -1.92 15.11
N GLU A 116 0.26 -1.00 15.35
CA GLU A 116 -1.05 -1.33 15.90
C GLU A 116 -2.19 -0.63 15.17
N LEU A 117 -3.34 -1.26 15.20
CA LEU A 117 -4.63 -0.71 14.80
C LEU A 117 -5.46 -0.44 16.05
N TYR A 118 -5.78 0.82 16.29
CA TYR A 118 -6.72 1.22 17.32
C TYR A 118 -8.09 1.45 16.72
N MET A 119 -9.13 0.91 17.34
CA MET A 119 -10.49 1.04 16.82
C MET A 119 -11.45 1.57 17.88
N TRP A 120 -12.28 2.52 17.46
CA TRP A 120 -13.40 3.01 18.24
C TRP A 120 -14.73 2.50 17.69
N ASN A 121 -15.67 2.18 18.59
CA ASN A 121 -17.06 1.80 18.28
C ASN A 121 -17.14 0.59 17.33
N VAL A 122 -16.44 -0.50 17.68
CA VAL A 122 -16.38 -1.72 16.87
C VAL A 122 -17.71 -2.46 16.95
N ASN A 123 -18.46 -2.48 15.89
CA ASN A 123 -19.73 -3.22 15.78
C ASN A 123 -19.53 -4.66 15.26
N GLN A 124 -20.60 -5.47 15.29
CA GLN A 124 -20.54 -6.88 14.88
C GLN A 124 -20.21 -7.03 13.39
N ASP A 125 -20.77 -6.18 12.54
CA ASP A 125 -20.51 -6.20 11.09
C ASP A 125 -19.02 -5.97 10.78
N GLU A 126 -18.36 -5.11 11.54
CA GLU A 126 -16.93 -4.85 11.41
C GLU A 126 -16.08 -6.04 11.91
N LYS A 127 -16.48 -6.66 13.03
CA LYS A 127 -15.84 -7.89 13.54
C LYS A 127 -15.94 -9.03 12.53
N ASP A 128 -17.13 -9.25 11.97
CA ASP A 128 -17.38 -10.30 10.97
C ASP A 128 -16.59 -10.07 9.67
N TYR A 129 -16.29 -8.80 9.35
CA TYR A 129 -15.50 -8.44 8.19
C TYR A 129 -13.99 -8.62 8.43
N LEU A 130 -13.46 -8.20 9.58
CA LEU A 130 -12.02 -8.13 9.85
C LEU A 130 -11.43 -9.45 10.39
N GLN A 131 -12.14 -10.14 11.28
CA GLN A 131 -11.64 -11.37 11.92
C GLN A 131 -11.26 -12.48 10.93
N PRO A 132 -12.08 -12.81 9.90
CA PRO A 132 -11.69 -13.82 8.90
C PRO A 132 -10.47 -13.43 8.07
N ARG A 133 -10.11 -12.14 8.05
CA ARG A 133 -8.96 -11.57 7.36
C ARG A 133 -7.69 -11.51 8.22
N GLY A 134 -7.77 -12.01 9.46
CA GLY A 134 -6.64 -12.01 10.40
C GLY A 134 -6.21 -10.62 10.86
N VAL A 135 -7.12 -9.63 10.81
CA VAL A 135 -6.83 -8.29 11.30
C VAL A 135 -6.99 -8.26 12.81
N GLU A 136 -5.92 -7.91 13.51
CA GLU A 136 -5.92 -7.69 14.96
C GLU A 136 -6.06 -6.19 15.26
N TRP A 137 -6.71 -5.85 16.38
CA TRP A 137 -6.88 -4.46 16.81
C TRP A 137 -6.98 -4.34 18.34
N THR A 138 -6.66 -3.15 18.82
CA THR A 138 -6.91 -2.70 20.18
C THR A 138 -8.18 -1.85 20.20
N GLU A 139 -9.23 -2.30 20.90
CA GLU A 139 -10.49 -1.57 21.03
C GLU A 139 -10.37 -0.45 22.07
N LEU A 140 -10.62 0.79 21.64
CA LEU A 140 -10.64 1.95 22.52
C LEU A 140 -11.86 1.90 23.46
N GLN A 141 -11.63 2.12 24.76
CA GLN A 141 -12.70 2.14 25.75
C GLN A 141 -13.40 3.49 25.84
N GLU A 142 -12.73 4.55 25.38
CA GLU A 142 -13.23 5.93 25.32
C GLU A 142 -12.88 6.52 23.94
N PRO A 143 -13.67 7.47 23.43
CA PRO A 143 -13.39 8.14 22.16
C PRO A 143 -12.25 9.15 22.29
N ASN A 144 -11.08 8.68 22.68
CA ASN A 144 -9.89 9.50 22.90
C ASN A 144 -8.67 8.83 22.28
N ILE A 145 -7.93 9.62 21.47
CA ILE A 145 -6.70 9.22 20.80
C ILE A 145 -5.50 10.10 21.17
N ASP A 146 -5.60 10.92 22.21
CA ASP A 146 -4.55 11.88 22.59
C ASP A 146 -3.23 11.19 23.00
N PHE A 147 -3.29 9.94 23.45
CA PHE A 147 -2.11 9.13 23.73
C PHE A 147 -1.28 8.79 22.48
N LEU A 148 -1.83 8.97 21.26
CA LEU A 148 -1.12 8.76 20.00
C LEU A 148 -0.42 10.02 19.47
N LYS A 149 -0.42 11.12 20.21
CA LYS A 149 0.08 12.43 19.74
C LYS A 149 1.51 12.38 19.20
N ASP A 150 2.37 11.59 19.81
CA ASP A 150 3.77 11.45 19.44
C ASP A 150 4.07 10.13 18.68
N THR A 151 3.02 9.41 18.28
CA THR A 151 3.12 8.16 17.53
C THR A 151 2.88 8.42 16.06
N PRO A 152 3.70 7.92 15.14
CA PRO A 152 3.44 8.01 13.71
C PRO A 152 2.14 7.31 13.35
N ILE A 153 1.17 8.04 12.80
CA ILE A 153 -0.12 7.52 12.34
C ILE A 153 -0.07 7.43 10.82
N THR A 154 -0.22 6.24 10.28
CA THR A 154 -0.12 6.00 8.85
C THR A 154 -1.38 6.39 8.10
N LYS A 155 -2.55 6.13 8.68
CA LYS A 155 -3.86 6.50 8.15
C LYS A 155 -4.97 6.45 9.19
N ILE A 156 -6.09 7.10 8.89
CA ILE A 156 -7.36 6.93 9.61
C ILE A 156 -8.44 6.48 8.62
N ILE A 157 -9.25 5.53 9.03
CA ILE A 157 -10.36 4.97 8.25
C ILE A 157 -11.66 5.17 9.03
N ILE A 158 -12.71 5.57 8.33
CA ILE A 158 -14.06 5.65 8.89
C ILE A 158 -14.95 4.65 8.14
N ASN A 159 -15.60 3.74 8.88
CA ASN A 159 -16.56 2.83 8.32
C ASN A 159 -17.90 3.54 8.11
N ILE A 160 -18.31 3.71 6.88
CA ILE A 160 -19.59 4.27 6.45
C ILE A 160 -20.04 3.47 5.23
N ASN A 161 -21.04 2.59 5.37
CA ASN A 161 -21.46 1.67 4.30
C ASN A 161 -22.11 2.37 3.09
N ASP A 162 -22.60 3.59 3.27
CA ASP A 162 -23.27 4.40 2.24
C ASP A 162 -22.28 5.31 1.52
N MET A 163 -22.23 5.25 0.18
CA MET A 163 -21.28 6.04 -0.61
C MET A 163 -21.58 7.55 -0.59
N ASP A 164 -22.87 7.93 -0.61
CA ASP A 164 -23.26 9.35 -0.58
C ASP A 164 -22.87 9.97 0.75
N LYS A 165 -23.02 9.22 1.85
CA LYS A 165 -22.55 9.63 3.18
C LYS A 165 -21.03 9.75 3.26
N ARG A 166 -20.27 8.85 2.61
CA ARG A 166 -18.80 8.96 2.52
C ARG A 166 -18.38 10.22 1.75
N LEU A 167 -19.07 10.54 0.66
CA LEU A 167 -18.83 11.77 -0.10
C LEU A 167 -19.14 13.01 0.75
N ALA A 168 -20.28 13.03 1.45
CA ALA A 168 -20.64 14.11 2.36
C ALA A 168 -19.64 14.26 3.51
N PHE A 169 -19.15 13.14 4.08
CA PHE A 169 -18.10 13.18 5.09
C PHE A 169 -16.82 13.85 4.55
N ASN A 170 -16.40 13.48 3.35
CA ASN A 170 -15.22 14.10 2.71
C ASN A 170 -15.38 15.61 2.50
N GLU A 171 -16.55 16.06 2.09
CA GLU A 171 -16.85 17.50 1.94
C GLU A 171 -16.76 18.23 3.27
N ILE A 172 -17.32 17.68 4.34
CA ILE A 172 -17.23 18.23 5.69
C ILE A 172 -15.76 18.31 6.15
N ALA A 173 -15.00 17.21 5.97
CA ALA A 173 -13.61 17.15 6.35
C ALA A 173 -12.77 18.21 5.59
N ARG A 174 -12.95 18.33 4.27
CA ARG A 174 -12.27 19.36 3.47
C ARG A 174 -12.64 20.78 3.88
N LYS A 175 -13.90 21.01 4.21
CA LYS A 175 -14.37 22.33 4.67
C LYS A 175 -13.75 22.72 6.02
N GLU A 176 -13.62 21.78 6.96
CA GLU A 176 -13.12 22.06 8.31
C GLU A 176 -11.58 22.05 8.41
N ILE A 177 -10.92 21.15 7.65
CA ILE A 177 -9.45 20.92 7.76
C ILE A 177 -8.68 21.52 6.57
N GLY A 178 -9.32 21.66 5.42
CA GLY A 178 -8.68 22.04 4.16
C GLY A 178 -8.08 20.85 3.42
N ASP A 179 -7.34 21.13 2.34
CA ASP A 179 -6.71 20.12 1.48
C ASP A 179 -5.37 19.64 2.06
N LYS A 180 -5.41 19.05 3.26
CA LYS A 180 -4.22 18.59 3.99
C LYS A 180 -4.07 17.07 4.02
N PHE A 181 -4.96 16.33 3.36
CA PHE A 181 -4.99 14.88 3.32
C PHE A 181 -5.43 14.37 1.95
N LYS A 182 -5.06 13.14 1.65
CA LYS A 182 -5.54 12.39 0.50
C LYS A 182 -6.68 11.48 0.94
N THR A 183 -7.76 11.45 0.17
CA THR A 183 -8.91 10.58 0.44
C THR A 183 -8.96 9.45 -0.57
N THR A 184 -9.21 8.24 -0.09
CA THR A 184 -9.50 7.06 -0.90
C THR A 184 -10.72 6.33 -0.35
N TYR A 185 -11.34 5.48 -1.19
CA TYR A 185 -12.50 4.69 -0.83
C TYR A 185 -12.18 3.22 -1.09
N SER A 186 -12.50 2.35 -0.13
CA SER A 186 -12.18 0.93 -0.26
C SER A 186 -13.32 0.04 0.24
N SER A 187 -13.31 -1.20 -0.25
CA SER A 187 -14.19 -2.31 0.19
C SER A 187 -15.70 -1.99 0.18
N GLY A 188 -16.14 -0.96 -0.56
CA GLY A 188 -17.53 -0.50 -0.58
C GLY A 188 -18.06 0.04 0.75
N ARG A 189 -17.21 0.15 1.80
CA ARG A 189 -17.61 0.46 3.17
C ARG A 189 -16.74 1.50 3.88
N TYR A 190 -15.57 1.86 3.34
CA TYR A 190 -14.61 2.73 3.99
C TYR A 190 -14.36 4.02 3.23
N ILE A 191 -14.17 5.10 4.00
CA ILE A 191 -13.45 6.30 3.58
C ILE A 191 -12.13 6.33 4.35
N GLU A 192 -11.02 6.47 3.63
CA GLU A 192 -9.66 6.44 4.17
C GLU A 192 -8.96 7.77 3.94
N PHE A 193 -8.25 8.24 4.95
CA PHE A 193 -7.46 9.47 4.90
C PHE A 193 -6.00 9.16 5.15
N ASN A 194 -5.17 9.60 4.22
CA ASN A 194 -3.73 9.39 4.21
C ASN A 194 -3.01 10.74 4.12
N ASN A 195 -1.70 10.74 4.36
CA ASN A 195 -0.90 11.94 4.12
C ASN A 195 -1.00 12.34 2.65
N ILE A 196 -1.12 13.65 2.39
CA ILE A 196 -1.30 14.18 1.03
C ILE A 196 -0.09 13.93 0.13
N SER A 197 1.10 13.89 0.69
CA SER A 197 2.37 13.71 -0.03
C SER A 197 2.74 12.24 -0.24
N THR A 198 1.96 11.29 0.28
CA THR A 198 2.28 9.87 0.14
C THR A 198 1.43 9.18 -0.91
N ASP A 199 2.10 8.42 -1.75
CA ASP A 199 1.54 7.42 -2.65
C ASP A 199 2.62 6.40 -3.00
N LYS A 200 2.26 5.35 -3.75
CA LYS A 200 3.21 4.30 -4.13
C LYS A 200 4.39 4.82 -4.96
N GLY A 201 4.19 5.89 -5.73
CA GLY A 201 5.26 6.52 -6.52
C GLY A 201 6.27 7.25 -5.63
N THR A 202 5.78 8.09 -4.73
CA THR A 202 6.65 8.83 -3.79
C THR A 202 7.41 7.88 -2.87
N GLY A 203 6.77 6.81 -2.38
CA GLY A 203 7.43 5.78 -1.57
C GLY A 203 8.53 5.03 -2.34
N MET A 204 8.24 4.61 -3.59
CA MET A 204 9.24 3.97 -4.46
C MET A 204 10.43 4.88 -4.74
N LEU A 205 10.17 6.13 -5.14
CA LEU A 205 11.24 7.09 -5.44
C LEU A 205 12.05 7.45 -4.20
N LYS A 206 11.42 7.54 -3.03
CA LYS A 206 12.14 7.77 -1.76
C LYS A 206 13.08 6.62 -1.43
N LEU A 207 12.63 5.38 -1.60
CA LEU A 207 13.50 4.22 -1.43
C LEU A 207 14.64 4.21 -2.48
N ALA A 208 14.33 4.49 -3.74
CA ALA A 208 15.35 4.59 -4.80
C ALA A 208 16.43 5.65 -4.47
N GLU A 209 16.03 6.84 -4.01
CA GLU A 209 16.91 7.90 -3.54
C GLU A 209 17.85 7.40 -2.41
N MET A 210 17.28 6.74 -1.38
CA MET A 210 18.04 6.19 -0.25
C MET A 210 19.08 5.15 -0.68
N LEU A 211 18.81 4.41 -1.77
CA LEU A 211 19.70 3.40 -2.32
C LEU A 211 20.64 3.93 -3.41
N GLY A 212 20.59 5.22 -3.74
CA GLY A 212 21.37 5.81 -4.83
C GLY A 212 20.97 5.30 -6.22
N ILE A 213 19.71 4.88 -6.39
CA ILE A 213 19.12 4.41 -7.65
C ILE A 213 18.35 5.57 -8.27
N LYS A 214 18.58 5.82 -9.55
CA LYS A 214 17.87 6.88 -10.27
C LYS A 214 16.48 6.41 -10.69
N PRO A 215 15.50 7.32 -10.85
CA PRO A 215 14.16 6.96 -11.35
C PRO A 215 14.20 6.13 -12.64
N GLU A 216 15.07 6.49 -13.60
CA GLU A 216 15.20 5.79 -14.89
C GLU A 216 15.75 4.35 -14.74
N GLU A 217 16.23 3.98 -13.56
CA GLU A 217 16.73 2.64 -13.24
C GLU A 217 15.70 1.80 -12.50
N THR A 218 14.45 2.27 -12.41
CA THR A 218 13.35 1.59 -11.71
C THR A 218 12.32 1.03 -12.68
N ILE A 219 11.68 -0.07 -12.27
CA ILE A 219 10.49 -0.64 -12.91
C ILE A 219 9.37 -0.63 -11.87
N ALA A 220 8.17 -0.23 -12.26
CA ALA A 220 6.97 -0.36 -11.43
C ALA A 220 5.97 -1.28 -12.12
N ILE A 221 5.36 -2.20 -11.37
CA ILE A 221 4.36 -3.15 -11.89
C ILE A 221 3.12 -3.06 -11.04
N GLY A 222 1.95 -2.83 -11.65
CA GLY A 222 0.69 -2.65 -10.93
C GLY A 222 -0.54 -2.85 -11.81
N ASP A 223 -1.73 -2.71 -11.20
CA ASP A 223 -3.04 -2.95 -11.83
C ASP A 223 -4.09 -1.89 -11.51
N ASN A 224 -3.96 -1.14 -10.42
CA ASN A 224 -5.04 -0.30 -9.91
C ASN A 224 -4.65 1.19 -9.79
N SER A 225 -5.65 2.03 -9.53
CA SER A 225 -5.49 3.49 -9.50
C SER A 225 -4.46 4.00 -8.47
N ASN A 226 -4.25 3.26 -7.37
CA ASN A 226 -3.21 3.58 -6.39
C ASN A 226 -1.78 3.26 -6.89
N ASP A 227 -1.65 2.52 -8.01
CA ASP A 227 -0.38 2.22 -8.67
C ASP A 227 0.03 3.26 -9.70
N LEU A 228 -0.92 4.06 -10.20
CA LEU A 228 -0.64 5.10 -11.21
C LEU A 228 0.56 5.98 -10.84
N PRO A 229 0.69 6.48 -9.60
CA PRO A 229 1.83 7.31 -9.24
C PRO A 229 3.19 6.60 -9.40
N MET A 230 3.27 5.30 -9.08
CA MET A 230 4.55 4.57 -9.27
C MET A 230 4.78 4.19 -10.74
N ILE A 231 3.74 3.88 -11.49
CA ILE A 231 3.81 3.58 -12.92
C ILE A 231 4.28 4.79 -13.72
N GLU A 232 3.74 5.98 -13.42
CA GLU A 232 4.14 7.22 -14.10
C GLU A 232 5.52 7.74 -13.65
N ALA A 233 5.97 7.40 -12.43
CA ALA A 233 7.24 7.87 -11.87
C ALA A 233 8.45 6.97 -12.17
N ALA A 234 8.22 5.72 -12.54
CA ALA A 234 9.28 4.75 -12.82
C ALA A 234 9.96 5.02 -14.17
N GLY A 235 11.17 4.46 -14.33
CA GLY A 235 11.84 4.41 -15.63
C GLY A 235 11.09 3.55 -16.66
N VAL A 236 10.34 2.54 -16.18
CA VAL A 236 9.35 1.80 -16.96
C VAL A 236 8.16 1.47 -16.07
N GLY A 237 6.99 1.95 -16.45
CA GLY A 237 5.72 1.59 -15.85
C GLY A 237 5.06 0.42 -16.60
N VAL A 238 4.72 -0.63 -15.87
CA VAL A 238 4.17 -1.88 -16.42
C VAL A 238 2.78 -2.14 -15.84
N ALA A 239 1.81 -2.35 -16.69
CA ALA A 239 0.49 -2.83 -16.34
C ALA A 239 0.39 -4.35 -16.53
N VAL A 240 -0.16 -5.08 -15.56
CA VAL A 240 -0.61 -6.45 -15.78
C VAL A 240 -1.87 -6.44 -16.67
N ARG A 241 -2.19 -7.56 -17.33
CA ARG A 241 -3.31 -7.60 -18.29
C ARG A 241 -4.68 -7.31 -17.64
N ASN A 242 -4.86 -7.70 -16.40
CA ASN A 242 -6.10 -7.46 -15.64
C ASN A 242 -6.19 -6.05 -15.02
N ALA A 243 -5.24 -5.16 -15.32
CA ALA A 243 -5.25 -3.81 -14.80
C ALA A 243 -6.47 -3.02 -15.28
N ASN A 244 -6.89 -2.02 -14.50
CA ASN A 244 -7.98 -1.13 -14.88
C ASN A 244 -7.59 -0.20 -16.05
N GLU A 245 -8.57 0.38 -16.72
CA GLU A 245 -8.38 1.21 -17.92
C GLU A 245 -7.45 2.41 -17.68
N GLN A 246 -7.46 2.99 -16.49
CA GLN A 246 -6.61 4.14 -16.16
C GLN A 246 -5.14 3.72 -16.16
N VAL A 247 -4.82 2.58 -15.55
CA VAL A 247 -3.45 2.03 -15.52
C VAL A 247 -3.02 1.57 -16.89
N LEU A 248 -3.88 0.85 -17.63
CA LEU A 248 -3.59 0.41 -19.00
C LEU A 248 -3.27 1.59 -19.94
N SER A 249 -3.92 2.75 -19.75
CA SER A 249 -3.72 3.93 -20.59
C SER A 249 -2.42 4.68 -20.31
N LYS A 250 -1.76 4.43 -19.17
CA LYS A 250 -0.59 5.18 -18.70
C LYS A 250 0.70 4.35 -18.68
N ALA A 251 0.57 3.02 -18.71
CA ALA A 251 1.72 2.14 -18.68
C ALA A 251 2.53 2.19 -19.99
N ASP A 252 3.87 2.14 -19.86
CA ASP A 252 4.78 1.99 -21.00
C ASP A 252 4.70 0.60 -21.63
N TYR A 253 4.33 -0.39 -20.83
CA TYR A 253 4.14 -1.77 -21.27
C TYR A 253 2.94 -2.42 -20.60
N ILE A 254 2.14 -3.12 -21.39
CA ILE A 254 1.03 -3.94 -20.93
C ILE A 254 1.44 -5.40 -21.12
N CYS A 255 1.47 -6.17 -20.01
CA CYS A 255 1.74 -7.60 -20.07
C CYS A 255 0.67 -8.33 -20.89
N LYS A 256 1.08 -9.37 -21.61
CA LYS A 256 0.15 -10.29 -22.28
C LYS A 256 -0.59 -11.17 -21.26
N ARG A 257 -0.01 -11.34 -20.08
CA ARG A 257 -0.46 -12.19 -18.98
C ARG A 257 -1.07 -11.36 -17.86
N ASP A 258 -1.97 -11.98 -17.12
CA ASP A 258 -2.57 -11.42 -15.90
C ASP A 258 -1.86 -11.95 -14.62
N ASN A 259 -2.37 -11.55 -13.46
CA ASN A 259 -1.86 -11.95 -12.15
C ASN A 259 -1.89 -13.47 -11.93
N ASN A 260 -2.83 -14.19 -12.54
CA ASN A 260 -2.95 -15.67 -12.45
C ASN A 260 -1.96 -16.39 -13.38
N HIS A 261 -1.41 -15.73 -14.37
CA HIS A 261 -0.62 -16.31 -15.46
C HIS A 261 0.79 -15.71 -15.57
N ASP A 262 1.41 -15.35 -14.44
CA ASP A 262 2.82 -14.95 -14.36
C ASP A 262 3.18 -13.60 -15.01
N ALA A 263 2.31 -12.61 -14.95
CA ALA A 263 2.55 -11.29 -15.54
C ALA A 263 3.85 -10.63 -15.02
N VAL A 264 4.13 -10.75 -13.71
CA VAL A 264 5.35 -10.19 -13.11
C VAL A 264 6.61 -10.86 -13.68
N ALA A 265 6.58 -12.17 -13.88
CA ALA A 265 7.71 -12.89 -14.51
C ALA A 265 7.92 -12.45 -15.96
N GLU A 266 6.85 -12.21 -16.72
CA GLU A 266 6.92 -11.65 -18.08
C GLU A 266 7.63 -10.29 -18.07
N ALA A 267 7.23 -9.37 -17.20
CA ALA A 267 7.86 -8.05 -17.09
C ALA A 267 9.34 -8.13 -16.72
N VAL A 268 9.70 -8.93 -15.71
CA VAL A 268 11.08 -9.10 -15.27
C VAL A 268 11.93 -9.77 -16.34
N ASP A 269 11.43 -10.84 -16.98
CA ASP A 269 12.13 -11.51 -18.08
C ASP A 269 12.41 -10.56 -19.25
N LYS A 270 11.45 -9.69 -19.58
CA LYS A 270 11.58 -8.69 -20.65
C LYS A 270 12.61 -7.60 -20.29
N PHE A 271 12.47 -6.92 -19.18
CA PHE A 271 13.21 -5.70 -18.89
C PHE A 271 14.53 -5.91 -18.14
N ILE A 272 14.65 -6.99 -17.35
CA ILE A 272 15.87 -7.33 -16.64
C ILE A 272 16.72 -8.29 -17.47
N TYR A 273 16.11 -9.28 -18.12
CA TYR A 273 16.84 -10.34 -18.83
C TYR A 273 16.82 -10.21 -20.34
N ASN A 274 16.15 -9.19 -20.90
CA ASN A 274 15.99 -8.94 -22.34
C ASN A 274 15.46 -10.18 -23.10
N LYS A 275 14.63 -10.99 -22.46
CA LYS A 275 13.97 -12.11 -23.11
C LYS A 275 12.80 -11.57 -23.93
N ILE A 276 12.79 -11.89 -25.21
CA ILE A 276 11.69 -11.55 -26.14
C ILE A 276 10.88 -12.85 -26.26
N ASP A 277 9.58 -12.79 -25.87
CA ASP A 277 8.61 -13.86 -26.13
C ASP A 277 8.07 -13.78 -27.55
#